data_81bba4961e2522b12eea03a962e943e4
#
_entry.id   81bba4961e2522b12eea03a962e943e4
#
_cell.length_a   1.000
_cell.length_b   1.000
_cell.length_c   1.000
_cell.angle_alpha   90.00
_cell.angle_beta   90.00
_cell.angle_gamma   90.00
#
_symmetry.space_group_name_H-M   'P 1'
#
loop_
_entity.id
_entity.type
_entity.pdbx_description
1 polymer ?
#
loop_
_entity_poly.entity_id
_entity_poly.type
_entity_poly.pdbx_seq_one_letter_code
_entity_poly.pdbx_strand_id
1 'polypeptide(L)'
;MTADQIRSLQPALAALLARFRGCFRMAPTFRHWEHYLLGLLADLKRKSIEPIALAAGVAVRTLQEFLAFLDWDHERANDMLQRMVADEHGSPRAVGVIDASGHAKQGRKTPGVRRQYCGETGKIDNCVVGQHLLYTDNDPKNPFTCMLASDLYLPQEWAADRERCRAAKIPDEVGYRPKWRIAIDQVRGAIGNGIRFAWLTFDEDYGSVPGFWFELDRLGQRGVGEVRSNFPCWPTWPHYRSEQRAHAAKRVDNVCRWSPVFADQSWYRLTVKETTRGPSVWDLKAGRVHLVDASETVSRPTDRQYWLIVARNPATKEIKYFVSN
;
A
#
# COMPACT_ATOMS: atom_id res chain seq x y z
N MET A 1 -25.50 -17.26 -4.91
CA MET A 1 -26.57 -16.24 -5.01
C MET A 1 -27.43 -16.54 -6.22
N THR A 2 -28.77 -16.45 -6.09
CA THR A 2 -29.70 -16.58 -7.20
C THR A 2 -29.82 -15.27 -7.98
N ALA A 3 -30.36 -15.31 -9.22
CA ALA A 3 -30.58 -14.10 -10.02
C ALA A 3 -31.54 -13.11 -9.31
N ASP A 4 -32.50 -13.60 -8.52
CA ASP A 4 -33.41 -12.75 -7.76
C ASP A 4 -32.72 -12.09 -6.58
N GLN A 5 -31.82 -12.78 -5.90
CA GLN A 5 -30.97 -12.17 -4.86
C GLN A 5 -30.06 -11.09 -5.44
N ILE A 6 -29.50 -11.28 -6.64
CA ILE A 6 -28.69 -10.25 -7.30
C ILE A 6 -29.58 -9.05 -7.67
N ARG A 7 -30.77 -9.28 -8.22
CA ARG A 7 -31.71 -8.20 -8.54
C ARG A 7 -32.15 -7.41 -7.31
N SER A 8 -32.32 -8.08 -6.18
CA SER A 8 -32.70 -7.40 -4.91
C SER A 8 -31.62 -6.45 -4.37
N LEU A 9 -30.35 -6.57 -4.82
CA LEU A 9 -29.27 -5.67 -4.44
C LEU A 9 -29.27 -4.35 -5.25
N GLN A 10 -29.98 -4.28 -6.37
CA GLN A 10 -29.99 -3.08 -7.23
C GLN A 10 -30.41 -1.80 -6.50
N PRO A 11 -31.48 -1.77 -5.66
CA PRO A 11 -31.86 -0.57 -4.92
C PRO A 11 -30.78 -0.15 -3.92
N ALA A 12 -30.12 -1.11 -3.24
CA ALA A 12 -29.04 -0.82 -2.30
C ALA A 12 -27.82 -0.24 -3.00
N LEU A 13 -27.45 -0.79 -4.17
CA LEU A 13 -26.37 -0.27 -4.99
C LEU A 13 -26.68 1.15 -5.50
N ALA A 14 -27.91 1.38 -6.00
CA ALA A 14 -28.33 2.70 -6.44
C ALA A 14 -28.30 3.74 -5.30
N ALA A 15 -28.75 3.36 -4.10
CA ALA A 15 -28.68 4.20 -2.92
C ALA A 15 -27.23 4.50 -2.51
N LEU A 16 -26.33 3.52 -2.59
CA LEU A 16 -24.91 3.70 -2.34
C LEU A 16 -24.29 4.69 -3.35
N LEU A 17 -24.54 4.50 -4.65
CA LEU A 17 -23.98 5.38 -5.68
C LEU A 17 -24.53 6.81 -5.55
N ALA A 18 -25.81 6.97 -5.20
CA ALA A 18 -26.44 8.28 -5.01
C ALA A 18 -25.74 9.11 -3.90
N ARG A 19 -25.09 8.49 -2.92
CA ARG A 19 -24.30 9.20 -1.88
C ARG A 19 -23.20 10.06 -2.51
N PHE A 20 -22.63 9.62 -3.63
CA PHE A 20 -21.53 10.32 -4.32
C PHE A 20 -22.01 11.43 -5.28
N ARG A 21 -23.34 11.62 -5.44
CA ARG A 21 -23.87 12.64 -6.37
C ARG A 21 -23.26 14.02 -6.16
N GLY A 22 -22.97 14.41 -4.91
CA GLY A 22 -22.37 15.68 -4.55
C GLY A 22 -20.92 15.89 -4.98
N CYS A 23 -20.24 14.84 -5.47
CA CYS A 23 -18.89 14.91 -6.05
C CYS A 23 -18.91 15.34 -7.53
N PHE A 24 -20.09 15.52 -8.11
CA PHE A 24 -20.27 15.83 -9.54
C PHE A 24 -21.08 17.12 -9.69
N ARG A 25 -20.48 18.10 -10.36
CA ARG A 25 -21.14 19.36 -10.66
C ARG A 25 -22.37 19.15 -11.57
N MET A 26 -22.21 18.29 -12.58
CA MET A 26 -23.22 18.04 -13.62
C MET A 26 -23.86 16.66 -13.47
N ALA A 27 -25.19 16.58 -13.62
CA ALA A 27 -25.92 15.33 -13.58
C ALA A 27 -25.53 14.33 -14.70
N PRO A 28 -25.25 14.77 -15.95
CA PRO A 28 -24.74 13.86 -16.97
C PRO A 28 -23.41 13.20 -16.59
N THR A 29 -22.45 13.96 -16.01
CA THR A 29 -21.14 13.42 -15.55
C THR A 29 -21.33 12.34 -14.50
N PHE A 30 -22.24 12.55 -13.54
CA PHE A 30 -22.57 11.54 -12.55
C PHE A 30 -23.15 10.27 -13.21
N ARG A 31 -24.07 10.40 -14.18
CA ARG A 31 -24.61 9.24 -14.89
C ARG A 31 -23.55 8.46 -15.67
N HIS A 32 -22.55 9.15 -16.26
CA HIS A 32 -21.44 8.45 -16.92
C HIS A 32 -20.58 7.66 -15.92
N TRP A 33 -20.35 8.23 -14.74
CA TRP A 33 -19.67 7.52 -13.64
C TRP A 33 -20.46 6.29 -13.18
N GLU A 34 -21.79 6.40 -13.01
CA GLU A 34 -22.66 5.27 -12.68
C GLU A 34 -22.57 4.17 -13.75
N HIS A 35 -22.69 4.52 -15.04
CA HIS A 35 -22.56 3.55 -16.15
C HIS A 35 -21.18 2.86 -16.11
N TYR A 36 -20.13 3.60 -15.87
CA TYR A 36 -18.79 3.06 -15.80
C TYR A 36 -18.63 2.08 -14.63
N LEU A 37 -19.09 2.44 -13.42
CA LEU A 37 -19.04 1.57 -12.25
C LEU A 37 -19.91 0.31 -12.41
N LEU A 38 -21.13 0.45 -12.91
CA LEU A 38 -22.00 -0.69 -13.17
C LEU A 38 -21.37 -1.64 -14.21
N GLY A 39 -20.71 -1.09 -15.22
CA GLY A 39 -19.96 -1.87 -16.19
C GLY A 39 -18.74 -2.61 -15.60
N LEU A 40 -18.05 -2.00 -14.64
CA LEU A 40 -16.98 -2.68 -13.90
C LEU A 40 -17.50 -3.84 -13.03
N LEU A 41 -18.73 -3.74 -12.54
CA LEU A 41 -19.39 -4.79 -11.74
C LEU A 41 -20.04 -5.87 -12.61
N ALA A 42 -20.35 -5.56 -13.89
CA ALA A 42 -21.01 -6.49 -14.80
C ALA A 42 -20.11 -7.68 -15.20
N ASP A 43 -20.73 -8.79 -15.57
CA ASP A 43 -20.04 -9.99 -16.08
C ASP A 43 -19.63 -9.78 -17.56
N LEU A 44 -18.59 -8.95 -17.75
CA LEU A 44 -18.01 -8.68 -19.07
C LEU A 44 -16.67 -9.39 -19.21
N LYS A 45 -16.44 -10.05 -20.36
CA LYS A 45 -15.16 -10.71 -20.69
C LYS A 45 -13.95 -9.73 -20.61
N ARG A 46 -14.17 -8.46 -20.99
CA ARG A 46 -13.19 -7.38 -20.87
C ARG A 46 -13.87 -6.19 -20.22
N LYS A 47 -13.27 -5.65 -19.17
CA LYS A 47 -13.74 -4.45 -18.46
C LYS A 47 -13.00 -3.22 -18.96
N SER A 48 -13.00 -3.01 -20.28
CA SER A 48 -12.50 -1.80 -20.92
C SER A 48 -13.67 -0.91 -21.37
N ILE A 49 -13.36 0.35 -21.71
CA ILE A 49 -14.38 1.38 -21.98
C ILE A 49 -15.40 0.94 -23.02
N GLU A 50 -14.96 0.31 -24.12
CA GLU A 50 -15.83 -0.07 -25.22
C GLU A 50 -16.89 -1.13 -24.79
N PRO A 51 -16.54 -2.31 -24.23
CA PRO A 51 -17.55 -3.26 -23.74
C PRO A 51 -18.46 -2.68 -22.67
N ILE A 52 -17.95 -1.80 -21.80
CA ILE A 52 -18.75 -1.14 -20.76
C ILE A 52 -19.77 -0.19 -21.39
N ALA A 53 -19.36 0.63 -22.35
CA ALA A 53 -20.24 1.56 -23.03
C ALA A 53 -21.35 0.83 -23.81
N LEU A 54 -21.00 -0.24 -24.53
CA LEU A 54 -21.94 -1.07 -25.27
C LEU A 54 -22.96 -1.72 -24.32
N ALA A 55 -22.51 -2.27 -23.21
CA ALA A 55 -23.39 -2.88 -22.19
C ALA A 55 -24.33 -1.84 -21.52
N ALA A 56 -23.86 -0.62 -21.36
CA ALA A 56 -24.66 0.50 -20.83
C ALA A 56 -25.58 1.17 -21.88
N GLY A 57 -25.50 0.77 -23.15
CA GLY A 57 -26.29 1.38 -24.22
C GLY A 57 -25.90 2.84 -24.52
N VAL A 58 -24.64 3.22 -24.25
CA VAL A 58 -24.13 4.58 -24.49
C VAL A 58 -23.03 4.57 -25.56
N ALA A 59 -22.83 5.70 -26.23
CA ALA A 59 -21.75 5.80 -27.22
C ALA A 59 -20.39 5.62 -26.53
N VAL A 60 -19.50 4.83 -27.14
CA VAL A 60 -18.15 4.55 -26.62
C VAL A 60 -17.39 5.85 -26.33
N ARG A 61 -17.50 6.82 -27.24
CA ARG A 61 -16.87 8.13 -27.13
C ARG A 61 -17.30 8.88 -25.86
N THR A 62 -18.56 8.74 -25.43
CA THR A 62 -19.08 9.40 -24.23
C THR A 62 -18.33 8.97 -22.96
N LEU A 63 -18.07 7.65 -22.78
CA LEU A 63 -17.29 7.20 -21.64
C LEU A 63 -15.79 7.46 -21.79
N GLN A 64 -15.27 7.50 -23.03
CA GLN A 64 -13.89 7.94 -23.29
C GLN A 64 -13.69 9.40 -22.87
N GLU A 65 -14.62 10.29 -23.26
CA GLU A 65 -14.60 11.72 -22.90
C GLU A 65 -14.80 11.92 -21.40
N PHE A 66 -15.68 11.13 -20.77
CA PHE A 66 -15.83 11.14 -19.32
C PHE A 66 -14.52 10.90 -18.59
N LEU A 67 -13.79 9.83 -18.94
CA LEU A 67 -12.52 9.50 -18.28
C LEU A 67 -11.36 10.43 -18.66
N ALA A 68 -11.41 11.07 -19.85
CA ALA A 68 -10.30 11.88 -20.34
C ALA A 68 -10.41 13.38 -20.04
N PHE A 69 -11.62 13.91 -19.88
CA PHE A 69 -11.85 15.35 -19.92
C PHE A 69 -12.86 15.89 -18.93
N LEU A 70 -13.74 15.03 -18.38
CA LEU A 70 -14.78 15.55 -17.48
C LEU A 70 -14.27 15.59 -16.04
N ASP A 71 -14.31 16.80 -15.47
CA ASP A 71 -13.90 16.99 -14.07
C ASP A 71 -14.99 16.57 -13.10
N TRP A 72 -14.59 15.93 -12.05
CA TRP A 72 -15.38 15.60 -10.87
C TRP A 72 -14.46 15.49 -9.66
N ASP A 73 -15.02 15.71 -8.49
CA ASP A 73 -14.27 15.75 -7.23
C ASP A 73 -13.97 14.32 -6.74
N HIS A 74 -12.95 13.71 -7.32
CA HIS A 74 -12.54 12.34 -6.99
C HIS A 74 -11.88 12.26 -5.61
N GLU A 75 -11.24 13.31 -5.13
CA GLU A 75 -10.67 13.39 -3.79
C GLU A 75 -11.77 13.35 -2.73
N ARG A 76 -12.80 14.17 -2.89
CA ARG A 76 -13.99 14.13 -2.05
C ARG A 76 -14.70 12.78 -2.08
N ALA A 77 -14.77 12.13 -3.25
CA ALA A 77 -15.38 10.81 -3.35
C ALA A 77 -14.55 9.76 -2.57
N ASN A 78 -13.23 9.84 -2.64
CA ASN A 78 -12.35 8.97 -1.86
C ASN A 78 -12.50 9.24 -0.35
N ASP A 79 -12.54 10.50 0.06
CA ASP A 79 -12.77 10.87 1.46
C ASP A 79 -14.12 10.33 1.98
N MET A 80 -15.17 10.45 1.18
CA MET A 80 -16.48 9.90 1.51
C MET A 80 -16.44 8.38 1.66
N LEU A 81 -15.78 7.68 0.73
CA LEU A 81 -15.58 6.23 0.83
C LEU A 81 -14.87 5.86 2.14
N GLN A 82 -13.79 6.54 2.47
CA GLN A 82 -13.03 6.28 3.70
C GLN A 82 -13.88 6.49 4.95
N ARG A 83 -14.68 7.57 5.01
CA ARG A 83 -15.60 7.82 6.13
C ARG A 83 -16.67 6.75 6.22
N MET A 84 -17.25 6.31 5.10
CA MET A 84 -18.21 5.21 5.08
C MET A 84 -17.61 3.92 5.63
N VAL A 85 -16.38 3.60 5.23
CA VAL A 85 -15.66 2.42 5.76
C VAL A 85 -15.40 2.57 7.26
N ALA A 86 -15.02 3.77 7.72
CA ALA A 86 -14.81 4.03 9.15
C ALA A 86 -16.08 3.82 9.97
N ASP A 87 -17.22 4.30 9.45
CA ASP A 87 -18.51 4.26 10.15
C ASP A 87 -19.16 2.88 10.12
N GLU A 88 -19.11 2.19 8.97
CA GLU A 88 -19.87 0.96 8.73
C GLU A 88 -19.03 -0.32 8.97
N HIS A 89 -17.70 -0.23 8.84
CA HIS A 89 -16.76 -1.36 8.94
C HIS A 89 -15.59 -1.11 9.88
N GLY A 90 -15.67 -0.11 10.77
CA GLY A 90 -14.64 0.16 11.77
C GLY A 90 -14.41 -1.03 12.70
N SER A 91 -13.15 -1.44 12.90
CA SER A 91 -12.81 -2.59 13.74
C SER A 91 -11.57 -2.31 14.58
N PRO A 92 -11.58 -2.69 15.89
CA PRO A 92 -10.37 -2.60 16.72
C PRO A 92 -9.26 -3.57 16.29
N ARG A 93 -9.55 -4.50 15.38
CA ARG A 93 -8.61 -5.47 14.81
C ARG A 93 -8.20 -5.11 13.39
N ALA A 94 -8.66 -3.99 12.86
CA ALA A 94 -8.42 -3.62 11.48
C ALA A 94 -6.93 -3.59 11.12
N VAL A 95 -6.62 -4.09 9.94
CA VAL A 95 -5.27 -4.07 9.37
C VAL A 95 -5.27 -3.28 8.08
N GLY A 96 -4.34 -2.35 7.98
CA GLY A 96 -4.02 -1.69 6.72
C GLY A 96 -2.88 -2.43 6.01
N VAL A 97 -3.02 -2.66 4.72
CA VAL A 97 -1.99 -3.29 3.88
C VAL A 97 -1.49 -2.27 2.87
N ILE A 98 -0.20 -2.03 2.89
CA ILE A 98 0.48 -1.10 1.96
C ILE A 98 1.24 -1.93 0.95
N ASP A 99 0.95 -1.71 -0.33
CA ASP A 99 1.60 -2.43 -1.42
C ASP A 99 1.58 -1.62 -2.71
N ALA A 100 2.40 -2.02 -3.67
CA ALA A 100 2.44 -1.42 -5.00
C ALA A 100 2.15 -2.46 -6.07
N SER A 101 1.35 -2.11 -7.07
CA SER A 101 1.11 -2.96 -8.23
C SER A 101 1.68 -2.36 -9.51
N GLY A 102 2.34 -3.20 -10.32
CA GLY A 102 2.84 -2.81 -11.64
C GLY A 102 1.93 -3.33 -12.74
N HIS A 103 1.63 -2.48 -13.72
CA HIS A 103 0.87 -2.84 -14.93
C HIS A 103 1.71 -2.63 -16.18
N ALA A 104 1.96 -3.70 -16.93
CA ALA A 104 2.72 -3.65 -18.16
C ALA A 104 2.07 -2.72 -19.20
N LYS A 105 2.90 -1.93 -19.89
CA LYS A 105 2.46 -0.97 -20.90
C LYS A 105 3.31 -1.06 -22.16
N GLN A 106 2.67 -0.85 -23.30
CA GLN A 106 3.34 -0.67 -24.56
C GLN A 106 3.69 0.83 -24.78
N GLY A 107 4.88 1.08 -25.34
CA GLY A 107 5.31 2.45 -25.67
C GLY A 107 5.78 3.29 -24.48
N ARG A 108 5.93 4.61 -24.70
CA ARG A 108 6.58 5.55 -23.77
C ARG A 108 5.72 6.74 -23.37
N LYS A 109 4.48 6.82 -23.86
CA LYS A 109 3.60 7.99 -23.70
C LYS A 109 2.66 7.90 -22.49
N THR A 110 2.41 6.69 -21.96
CA THR A 110 1.56 6.54 -20.78
C THR A 110 2.18 7.26 -19.58
N PRO A 111 1.45 8.14 -18.87
CA PRO A 111 1.96 8.82 -17.68
C PRO A 111 2.59 7.84 -16.68
N GLY A 112 3.80 8.18 -16.21
CA GLY A 112 4.52 7.37 -15.23
C GLY A 112 5.16 6.08 -15.76
N VAL A 113 5.04 5.78 -17.07
CA VAL A 113 5.63 4.58 -17.65
C VAL A 113 7.16 4.61 -17.62
N ARG A 114 7.75 3.50 -17.19
CA ARG A 114 9.19 3.32 -17.03
C ARG A 114 9.56 1.85 -17.05
N ARG A 115 10.81 1.51 -17.39
CA ARG A 115 11.39 0.19 -17.10
C ARG A 115 11.71 0.09 -15.61
N GLN A 116 10.92 -0.70 -14.91
CA GLN A 116 11.03 -0.96 -13.47
C GLN A 116 10.46 -2.35 -13.15
N TYR A 117 10.57 -2.82 -11.91
CA TYR A 117 9.94 -4.08 -11.53
C TYR A 117 8.42 -3.99 -11.72
N CYS A 118 7.89 -4.98 -12.43
CA CYS A 118 6.47 -5.10 -12.72
C CYS A 118 5.93 -6.37 -12.07
N GLY A 119 5.11 -6.23 -11.04
CA GLY A 119 4.51 -7.36 -10.32
C GLY A 119 3.68 -8.27 -11.23
N GLU A 120 2.99 -7.70 -12.24
CA GLU A 120 2.19 -8.45 -13.21
C GLU A 120 3.04 -9.45 -14.03
N THR A 121 4.26 -9.04 -14.43
CA THR A 121 5.15 -9.89 -15.24
C THR A 121 6.25 -10.58 -14.43
N GLY A 122 6.40 -10.24 -13.15
CA GLY A 122 7.41 -10.80 -12.24
C GLY A 122 8.86 -10.45 -12.60
N LYS A 123 9.08 -9.42 -13.43
CA LYS A 123 10.40 -9.01 -13.92
C LYS A 123 10.49 -7.49 -14.11
N ILE A 124 11.69 -7.00 -14.46
CA ILE A 124 11.86 -5.61 -14.92
C ILE A 124 11.24 -5.48 -16.31
N ASP A 125 10.19 -4.69 -16.40
CA ASP A 125 9.45 -4.47 -17.63
C ASP A 125 9.04 -3.00 -17.78
N ASN A 126 8.53 -2.62 -18.96
CA ASN A 126 7.96 -1.31 -19.20
C ASN A 126 6.56 -1.25 -18.59
N CYS A 127 6.40 -0.58 -17.47
CA CYS A 127 5.16 -0.58 -16.70
C CYS A 127 4.90 0.76 -16.02
N VAL A 128 3.65 0.97 -15.62
CA VAL A 128 3.26 1.96 -14.63
C VAL A 128 3.08 1.27 -13.29
N VAL A 129 3.30 2.00 -12.20
CA VAL A 129 3.16 1.47 -10.85
C VAL A 129 2.12 2.29 -10.09
N GLY A 130 1.15 1.62 -9.51
CA GLY A 130 0.20 2.18 -8.56
C GLY A 130 0.63 1.88 -7.13
N GLN A 131 0.50 2.86 -6.24
CA GLN A 131 0.67 2.74 -4.80
C GLN A 131 -0.69 2.63 -4.15
N HIS A 132 -0.89 1.63 -3.29
CA HIS A 132 -2.19 1.30 -2.73
C HIS A 132 -2.16 1.20 -1.22
N LEU A 133 -3.26 1.61 -0.59
CA LEU A 133 -3.59 1.34 0.80
C LEU A 133 -4.91 0.56 0.84
N LEU A 134 -4.84 -0.67 1.33
CA LEU A 134 -6.01 -1.52 1.54
C LEU A 134 -6.36 -1.55 3.02
N TYR A 135 -7.62 -1.84 3.31
CA TYR A 135 -8.19 -2.03 4.63
C TYR A 135 -8.82 -3.41 4.72
N THR A 136 -8.67 -4.08 5.85
CA THR A 136 -9.52 -5.17 6.27
C THR A 136 -9.90 -5.01 7.73
N ASP A 137 -11.17 -5.28 8.07
CA ASP A 137 -11.63 -5.31 9.46
C ASP A 137 -11.08 -6.51 10.24
N ASN A 138 -10.43 -7.44 9.51
CA ASN A 138 -9.83 -8.66 10.04
C ASN A 138 -10.84 -9.52 10.83
N ASP A 139 -12.11 -9.58 10.38
CA ASP A 139 -13.08 -10.51 10.93
C ASP A 139 -12.72 -11.94 10.53
N PRO A 140 -12.60 -12.88 11.46
CA PRO A 140 -12.15 -14.25 11.16
C PRO A 140 -13.17 -15.08 10.38
N LYS A 141 -14.44 -14.67 10.37
CA LYS A 141 -15.53 -15.41 9.71
C LYS A 141 -15.92 -14.82 8.39
N ASN A 142 -16.00 -13.52 8.32
CA ASN A 142 -16.44 -12.79 7.11
C ASN A 142 -15.68 -11.46 7.00
N PRO A 143 -14.41 -11.48 6.58
CA PRO A 143 -13.59 -10.27 6.53
C PRO A 143 -14.10 -9.31 5.46
N PHE A 144 -14.36 -8.08 5.86
CA PHE A 144 -14.55 -6.98 4.93
C PHE A 144 -13.17 -6.48 4.45
N THR A 145 -13.04 -6.26 3.15
CA THR A 145 -11.81 -5.73 2.55
C THR A 145 -12.14 -4.65 1.53
N CYS A 146 -11.43 -3.54 1.59
CA CYS A 146 -11.63 -2.40 0.70
C CYS A 146 -10.29 -1.74 0.36
N MET A 147 -10.15 -1.24 -0.88
CA MET A 147 -9.06 -0.33 -1.24
C MET A 147 -9.46 1.08 -0.78
N LEU A 148 -8.68 1.68 0.12
CA LEU A 148 -8.93 3.03 0.66
C LEU A 148 -8.31 4.12 -0.18
N ALA A 149 -7.16 3.87 -0.79
CA ALA A 149 -6.46 4.84 -1.63
C ALA A 149 -5.63 4.15 -2.69
N SER A 150 -5.47 4.83 -3.82
CA SER A 150 -4.64 4.37 -4.93
C SER A 150 -4.09 5.59 -5.68
N ASP A 151 -2.76 5.70 -5.74
CA ASP A 151 -2.06 6.79 -6.42
C ASP A 151 -1.14 6.24 -7.50
N LEU A 152 -1.05 6.94 -8.62
CA LEU A 152 -0.06 6.63 -9.63
C LEU A 152 1.32 7.14 -9.19
N TYR A 153 2.30 6.24 -9.13
CA TYR A 153 3.68 6.63 -8.90
C TYR A 153 4.26 7.34 -10.12
N LEU A 154 4.69 8.60 -9.94
CA LEU A 154 5.38 9.35 -10.96
C LEU A 154 6.91 9.23 -10.75
N PRO A 155 7.65 8.51 -11.64
CA PRO A 155 9.10 8.38 -11.51
C PRO A 155 9.82 9.73 -11.56
N GLN A 156 10.99 9.82 -10.93
CA GLN A 156 11.76 11.07 -10.84
C GLN A 156 12.12 11.64 -12.21
N GLU A 157 12.45 10.78 -13.17
CA GLU A 157 12.75 11.22 -14.54
C GLU A 157 11.54 11.81 -15.28
N TRP A 158 10.32 11.35 -14.95
CA TRP A 158 9.10 11.98 -15.44
C TRP A 158 8.89 13.35 -14.82
N ALA A 159 8.99 13.42 -13.48
CA ALA A 159 8.78 14.67 -12.76
C ALA A 159 9.81 15.75 -13.14
N ALA A 160 11.01 15.36 -13.53
CA ALA A 160 12.05 16.28 -14.03
C ALA A 160 11.79 16.80 -15.46
N ASP A 161 11.07 16.03 -16.29
CA ASP A 161 10.72 16.39 -17.67
C ASP A 161 9.34 17.05 -17.72
N ARG A 162 9.28 18.35 -17.46
CA ARG A 162 8.02 19.10 -17.40
C ARG A 162 7.30 19.20 -18.76
N GLU A 163 8.04 19.18 -19.87
CA GLU A 163 7.43 19.16 -21.20
C GLU A 163 6.68 17.85 -21.45
N ARG A 164 7.31 16.74 -21.10
CA ARG A 164 6.69 15.42 -21.16
C ARG A 164 5.48 15.31 -20.24
N CYS A 165 5.56 15.86 -19.03
CA CYS A 165 4.43 15.93 -18.11
C CYS A 165 3.26 16.69 -18.71
N ARG A 166 3.47 17.88 -19.25
CA ARG A 166 2.42 18.69 -19.89
C ARG A 166 1.83 18.01 -21.12
N ALA A 167 2.65 17.38 -21.95
CA ALA A 167 2.19 16.59 -23.11
C ALA A 167 1.29 15.41 -22.68
N ALA A 168 1.52 14.86 -21.49
CA ALA A 168 0.73 13.80 -20.89
C ALA A 168 -0.40 14.32 -19.96
N LYS A 169 -0.62 15.64 -19.92
CA LYS A 169 -1.61 16.34 -19.08
C LYS A 169 -1.43 16.09 -17.57
N ILE A 170 -0.20 15.88 -17.13
CA ILE A 170 0.13 15.83 -15.70
C ILE A 170 0.21 17.27 -15.19
N PRO A 171 -0.57 17.66 -14.15
CA PRO A 171 -0.56 19.00 -13.58
C PRO A 171 0.83 19.45 -13.11
N ASP A 172 1.10 20.75 -13.19
CA ASP A 172 2.44 21.28 -12.87
C ASP A 172 2.80 21.13 -11.37
N GLU A 173 1.81 21.05 -10.49
CA GLU A 173 1.97 20.80 -9.06
C GLU A 173 2.32 19.35 -8.72
N VAL A 174 2.09 18.40 -9.63
CA VAL A 174 2.44 16.99 -9.41
C VAL A 174 3.94 16.80 -9.60
N GLY A 175 4.65 16.66 -8.49
CA GLY A 175 6.08 16.41 -8.42
C GLY A 175 6.44 14.97 -8.10
N TYR A 176 7.74 14.70 -8.04
CA TYR A 176 8.26 13.42 -7.57
C TYR A 176 7.98 13.24 -6.08
N ARG A 177 7.40 12.08 -5.74
CA ARG A 177 7.32 11.57 -4.37
C ARG A 177 7.77 10.11 -4.38
N PRO A 178 8.71 9.68 -3.50
CA PRO A 178 9.02 8.26 -3.40
C PRO A 178 7.79 7.47 -2.92
N LYS A 179 7.66 6.21 -3.32
CA LYS A 179 6.50 5.36 -2.99
C LYS A 179 6.14 5.38 -1.50
N TRP A 180 7.16 5.28 -0.64
CA TRP A 180 6.93 5.30 0.80
C TRP A 180 6.30 6.61 1.31
N ARG A 181 6.61 7.76 0.68
CA ARG A 181 5.98 9.04 1.02
C ARG A 181 4.53 9.08 0.58
N ILE A 182 4.23 8.55 -0.61
CA ILE A 182 2.85 8.40 -1.08
C ILE A 182 2.06 7.53 -0.11
N ALA A 183 2.63 6.40 0.33
CA ALA A 183 1.99 5.51 1.30
C ALA A 183 1.69 6.23 2.64
N ILE A 184 2.62 7.03 3.16
CA ILE A 184 2.39 7.82 4.38
C ILE A 184 1.27 8.86 4.18
N ASP A 185 1.22 9.51 3.03
CA ASP A 185 0.16 10.49 2.73
C ASP A 185 -1.21 9.79 2.66
N GLN A 186 -1.29 8.61 2.06
CA GLN A 186 -2.50 7.76 2.04
C GLN A 186 -2.95 7.37 3.46
N VAL A 187 -2.02 6.90 4.29
CA VAL A 187 -2.31 6.54 5.70
C VAL A 187 -2.80 7.75 6.49
N ARG A 188 -2.13 8.90 6.32
CA ARG A 188 -2.52 10.16 7.01
C ARG A 188 -3.91 10.60 6.59
N GLY A 189 -4.23 10.56 5.29
CA GLY A 189 -5.56 10.87 4.77
C GLY A 189 -6.63 9.95 5.34
N ALA A 190 -6.39 8.64 5.33
CA ALA A 190 -7.32 7.64 5.87
C ALA A 190 -7.58 7.84 7.38
N ILE A 191 -6.53 8.10 8.17
CA ILE A 191 -6.66 8.41 9.60
C ILE A 191 -7.45 9.70 9.80
N GLY A 192 -7.21 10.73 8.98
CA GLY A 192 -7.94 12.01 8.99
C GLY A 192 -9.43 11.83 8.70
N ASN A 193 -9.80 10.86 7.87
CA ASN A 193 -11.18 10.50 7.54
C ASN A 193 -11.82 9.49 8.53
N GLY A 194 -11.16 9.21 9.66
CA GLY A 194 -11.74 8.40 10.75
C GLY A 194 -11.33 6.93 10.74
N ILE A 195 -10.60 6.45 9.74
CA ILE A 195 -10.08 5.07 9.74
C ILE A 195 -9.12 4.89 10.92
N ARG A 196 -9.25 3.75 11.58
CA ARG A 196 -8.34 3.32 12.66
C ARG A 196 -7.78 1.96 12.31
N PHE A 197 -6.45 1.87 12.26
CA PHE A 197 -5.75 0.59 12.06
C PHE A 197 -5.19 0.11 13.39
N ALA A 198 -5.44 -1.15 13.75
CA ALA A 198 -4.70 -1.80 14.81
C ALA A 198 -3.23 -1.96 14.41
N TRP A 199 -3.01 -2.30 13.14
CA TRP A 199 -1.69 -2.50 12.56
C TRP A 199 -1.67 -2.11 11.08
N LEU A 200 -0.51 -1.64 10.62
CA LEU A 200 -0.16 -1.60 9.20
C LEU A 200 0.82 -2.72 8.89
N THR A 201 0.70 -3.31 7.71
CA THR A 201 1.67 -4.28 7.19
C THR A 201 2.11 -3.91 5.78
N PHE A 202 3.37 -4.19 5.47
CA PHE A 202 4.01 -3.81 4.22
C PHE A 202 5.27 -4.66 3.98
N ASP A 203 5.71 -4.68 2.74
CA ASP A 203 6.87 -5.43 2.30
C ASP A 203 8.21 -4.69 2.55
N GLU A 204 9.30 -5.28 2.06
CA GLU A 204 10.65 -4.77 2.25
C GLU A 204 10.95 -3.46 1.50
N ASP A 205 10.16 -3.09 0.50
CA ASP A 205 10.32 -1.82 -0.23
C ASP A 205 9.96 -0.61 0.66
N TYR A 206 9.09 -0.81 1.64
CA TYR A 206 8.75 0.18 2.67
C TYR A 206 9.50 -0.07 3.96
N GLY A 207 9.52 -1.31 4.44
CA GLY A 207 10.14 -1.68 5.72
C GLY A 207 11.62 -1.39 5.78
N SER A 208 12.33 -1.44 4.64
CA SER A 208 13.76 -1.11 4.57
C SER A 208 14.05 0.39 4.45
N VAL A 209 13.05 1.26 4.64
CA VAL A 209 13.21 2.71 4.63
C VAL A 209 13.06 3.26 6.05
N PRO A 210 14.14 3.67 6.76
CA PRO A 210 14.03 4.19 8.13
C PRO A 210 13.06 5.37 8.25
N GLY A 211 13.07 6.29 7.30
CA GLY A 211 12.17 7.44 7.28
C GLY A 211 10.68 7.07 7.27
N PHE A 212 10.31 5.89 6.73
CA PHE A 212 8.95 5.39 6.77
C PHE A 212 8.52 5.06 8.21
N TRP A 213 9.38 4.38 8.98
CA TRP A 213 9.15 4.07 10.39
C TRP A 213 8.98 5.33 11.24
N PHE A 214 9.82 6.35 11.00
CA PHE A 214 9.76 7.62 11.73
C PHE A 214 8.46 8.37 11.47
N GLU A 215 7.93 8.32 10.25
CA GLU A 215 6.61 8.90 9.96
C GLU A 215 5.47 8.09 10.61
N LEU A 216 5.53 6.75 10.63
CA LEU A 216 4.56 5.94 11.36
C LEU A 216 4.57 6.27 12.86
N ASP A 217 5.75 6.46 13.45
CA ASP A 217 5.88 6.86 14.85
C ASP A 217 5.26 8.25 15.12
N ARG A 218 5.46 9.23 14.21
CA ARG A 218 4.82 10.55 14.30
C ARG A 218 3.30 10.49 14.23
N LEU A 219 2.78 9.53 13.47
CA LEU A 219 1.33 9.27 13.37
C LEU A 219 0.80 8.46 14.57
N GLY A 220 1.68 7.97 15.46
CA GLY A 220 1.29 7.03 16.52
C GLY A 220 0.77 5.69 15.99
N GLN A 221 1.10 5.37 14.75
CA GLN A 221 0.57 4.20 14.05
C GLN A 221 1.52 3.00 14.17
N ARG A 222 1.00 1.89 14.70
CA ARG A 222 1.73 0.63 14.78
C ARG A 222 1.85 -0.01 13.39
N GLY A 223 3.03 -0.56 13.12
CA GLY A 223 3.33 -1.28 11.88
C GLY A 223 4.20 -2.50 12.11
N VAL A 224 4.08 -3.44 11.20
CA VAL A 224 5.01 -4.56 11.04
C VAL A 224 5.33 -4.71 9.56
N GLY A 225 6.61 -4.69 9.22
CA GLY A 225 7.06 -4.76 7.83
C GLY A 225 8.26 -5.65 7.63
N GLU A 226 8.30 -6.33 6.50
CA GLU A 226 9.49 -7.08 6.09
C GLU A 226 10.64 -6.11 5.81
N VAL A 227 11.87 -6.49 6.16
CA VAL A 227 13.08 -5.72 5.87
C VAL A 227 14.11 -6.62 5.17
N ARG A 228 14.92 -6.01 4.33
CA ARG A 228 16.00 -6.73 3.64
C ARG A 228 17.04 -7.25 4.63
N SER A 229 17.65 -8.36 4.32
CA SER A 229 18.68 -9.00 5.16
C SER A 229 19.86 -8.08 5.49
N ASN A 230 20.13 -7.09 4.64
CA ASN A 230 21.19 -6.09 4.82
C ASN A 230 20.73 -4.81 5.53
N PHE A 231 19.47 -4.73 5.99
CA PHE A 231 18.94 -3.56 6.68
C PHE A 231 19.79 -3.24 7.92
N PRO A 232 20.24 -1.98 8.11
CA PRO A 232 21.15 -1.64 9.19
C PRO A 232 20.43 -1.38 10.51
N CYS A 233 20.97 -1.93 11.61
CA CYS A 233 20.50 -1.65 12.97
C CYS A 233 21.64 -1.80 14.00
N TRP A 234 21.39 -1.34 15.24
CA TRP A 234 22.23 -1.63 16.39
C TRP A 234 21.46 -2.51 17.40
N PRO A 235 22.01 -3.66 17.79
CA PRO A 235 21.37 -4.54 18.80
C PRO A 235 21.40 -3.94 20.20
N THR A 236 22.35 -3.03 20.46
CA THR A 236 22.51 -2.26 21.71
C THR A 236 22.95 -0.86 21.36
N TRP A 237 22.80 0.09 22.30
CA TRP A 237 23.33 1.42 22.12
C TRP A 237 24.84 1.36 21.84
N PRO A 238 25.34 1.97 20.76
CA PRO A 238 26.76 1.89 20.42
C PRO A 238 27.60 2.68 21.41
N HIS A 239 28.73 2.09 21.85
CA HIS A 239 29.74 2.82 22.59
C HIS A 239 30.51 3.72 21.65
N TYR A 240 30.54 5.00 21.91
CA TYR A 240 31.35 5.94 21.16
C TYR A 240 32.81 5.86 21.65
N ARG A 241 33.73 5.53 20.73
CA ARG A 241 35.20 5.52 21.03
C ARG A 241 35.82 6.92 20.94
N SER A 242 35.11 7.89 20.33
CA SER A 242 35.42 9.33 20.29
C SER A 242 34.14 10.06 19.95
N GLU A 243 34.07 11.37 20.19
CA GLU A 243 32.90 12.22 19.96
C GLU A 243 32.33 12.17 18.54
N GLN A 244 33.00 11.50 17.60
CA GLN A 244 32.63 11.49 16.17
C GLN A 244 32.41 10.11 15.53
N ARG A 245 32.61 8.96 16.21
CA ARG A 245 32.46 7.65 15.60
C ARG A 245 31.75 6.65 16.52
N ALA A 246 30.45 6.51 16.32
CA ALA A 246 29.73 5.33 16.78
C ALA A 246 30.27 4.07 16.05
N HIS A 247 30.25 2.90 16.70
CA HIS A 247 30.42 1.65 15.98
C HIS A 247 29.40 1.58 14.86
N ALA A 248 29.82 1.18 13.65
CA ALA A 248 28.96 1.05 12.50
C ALA A 248 27.76 0.15 12.79
N ALA A 249 26.58 0.55 12.30
CA ALA A 249 25.39 -0.29 12.32
C ALA A 249 25.66 -1.64 11.64
N LYS A 250 25.04 -2.68 12.17
CA LYS A 250 25.19 -4.05 11.66
C LYS A 250 23.96 -4.43 10.85
N ARG A 251 24.16 -5.29 9.87
CA ARG A 251 23.05 -5.86 9.08
C ARG A 251 22.18 -6.74 9.98
N VAL A 252 20.89 -6.74 9.77
CA VAL A 252 19.93 -7.54 10.57
C VAL A 252 20.23 -9.05 10.52
N ASP A 253 20.67 -9.59 9.37
CA ASP A 253 21.04 -11.00 9.26
C ASP A 253 22.21 -11.36 10.20
N ASN A 254 23.23 -10.48 10.31
CA ASN A 254 24.33 -10.65 11.23
C ASN A 254 23.91 -10.47 12.69
N VAL A 255 23.02 -9.51 12.97
CA VAL A 255 22.49 -9.30 14.32
C VAL A 255 21.70 -10.54 14.78
N CYS A 256 20.78 -11.03 13.95
CA CYS A 256 19.99 -12.22 14.27
C CYS A 256 20.82 -13.50 14.43
N ARG A 257 21.97 -13.56 13.75
CA ARG A 257 22.86 -14.74 13.79
C ARG A 257 23.83 -14.71 14.98
N TRP A 258 24.40 -13.56 15.31
CA TRP A 258 25.55 -13.46 16.19
C TRP A 258 25.33 -12.65 17.48
N SER A 259 24.27 -11.87 17.57
CA SER A 259 24.00 -11.10 18.78
C SER A 259 23.48 -12.03 19.88
N PRO A 260 23.96 -11.89 21.14
CA PRO A 260 23.41 -12.60 22.30
C PRO A 260 21.90 -12.39 22.46
N VAL A 261 21.38 -11.24 22.04
CA VAL A 261 19.93 -10.95 22.04
C VAL A 261 19.11 -11.99 21.30
N PHE A 262 19.68 -12.64 20.28
CA PHE A 262 19.01 -13.68 19.49
C PHE A 262 19.61 -15.07 19.68
N ALA A 263 20.93 -15.18 19.90
CA ALA A 263 21.63 -16.45 20.00
C ALA A 263 21.09 -17.31 21.16
N ASP A 264 20.88 -16.68 22.33
CA ASP A 264 20.47 -17.35 23.55
C ASP A 264 18.96 -17.64 23.64
N GLN A 265 18.17 -17.19 22.65
CA GLN A 265 16.73 -17.45 22.63
C GLN A 265 16.39 -18.81 22.02
N SER A 266 15.40 -19.48 22.57
CA SER A 266 14.73 -20.60 21.91
C SER A 266 13.80 -20.10 20.81
N TRP A 267 13.63 -20.94 19.78
CA TRP A 267 12.69 -20.64 18.70
C TRP A 267 11.26 -20.85 19.16
N TYR A 268 10.41 -19.85 18.94
CA TYR A 268 8.96 -19.95 19.15
C TYR A 268 8.28 -20.40 17.87
N ARG A 269 7.58 -21.53 17.91
CA ARG A 269 6.87 -22.08 16.74
C ARG A 269 5.47 -21.51 16.64
N LEU A 270 5.13 -21.00 15.44
CA LEU A 270 3.82 -20.43 15.14
C LEU A 270 3.26 -21.04 13.87
N THR A 271 2.00 -21.50 13.91
CA THR A 271 1.20 -21.78 12.71
C THR A 271 0.54 -20.48 12.25
N VAL A 272 0.99 -19.97 11.10
CA VAL A 272 0.51 -18.67 10.57
C VAL A 272 -0.85 -18.83 9.89
N LYS A 273 -1.03 -19.92 9.13
CA LYS A 273 -2.29 -20.24 8.45
C LYS A 273 -2.37 -21.72 8.08
N GLU A 274 -3.59 -22.21 7.96
CA GLU A 274 -3.84 -23.48 7.30
C GLU A 274 -3.87 -23.29 5.77
N THR A 275 -3.29 -24.21 5.06
CA THR A 275 -3.30 -24.23 3.59
C THR A 275 -3.73 -25.61 3.07
N THR A 276 -4.11 -25.70 1.80
CA THR A 276 -4.44 -26.98 1.14
C THR A 276 -3.28 -27.99 1.13
N ARG A 277 -2.04 -27.52 1.39
CA ARG A 277 -0.82 -28.34 1.48
C ARG A 277 -0.37 -28.58 2.92
N GLY A 278 -1.23 -28.28 3.90
CA GLY A 278 -0.95 -28.33 5.34
C GLY A 278 -0.64 -26.97 5.97
N PRO A 279 -0.37 -26.94 7.28
CA PRO A 279 -0.14 -25.72 8.02
C PRO A 279 1.14 -24.99 7.56
N SER A 280 1.04 -23.70 7.39
CA SER A 280 2.21 -22.81 7.19
C SER A 280 2.83 -22.50 8.55
N VAL A 281 3.94 -23.17 8.86
CA VAL A 281 4.61 -23.08 10.16
C VAL A 281 5.90 -22.28 10.03
N TRP A 282 6.11 -21.39 11.01
CA TRP A 282 7.32 -20.58 11.12
C TRP A 282 7.88 -20.63 12.53
N ASP A 283 9.20 -20.70 12.65
CA ASP A 283 9.92 -20.55 13.91
C ASP A 283 10.39 -19.08 14.01
N LEU A 284 10.13 -18.45 15.15
CA LEU A 284 10.37 -17.02 15.36
C LEU A 284 11.33 -16.77 16.52
N LYS A 285 12.16 -15.73 16.39
CA LYS A 285 12.85 -15.06 17.51
C LYS A 285 12.63 -13.57 17.38
N ALA A 286 12.61 -12.85 18.50
CA ALA A 286 12.42 -11.40 18.50
C ALA A 286 13.33 -10.73 19.53
N GLY A 287 13.83 -9.55 19.20
CA GLY A 287 14.68 -8.75 20.08
C GLY A 287 14.53 -7.27 19.80
N ARG A 288 14.95 -6.43 20.76
CA ARG A 288 14.95 -4.99 20.59
C ARG A 288 16.22 -4.52 19.91
N VAL A 289 16.08 -3.57 18.98
CA VAL A 289 17.17 -2.94 18.25
C VAL A 289 16.91 -1.45 18.09
N HIS A 290 17.98 -0.68 17.84
CA HIS A 290 17.87 0.71 17.41
C HIS A 290 18.01 0.77 15.88
N LEU A 291 17.16 1.54 15.22
CA LEU A 291 17.28 1.81 13.79
C LEU A 291 18.32 2.90 13.54
N VAL A 292 18.68 3.07 12.28
CA VAL A 292 19.62 4.10 11.84
C VAL A 292 18.85 5.38 11.53
N ASP A 293 19.12 6.42 12.29
CA ASP A 293 18.74 7.78 11.94
C ASP A 293 19.88 8.44 11.15
N ALA A 294 19.61 8.71 9.88
CA ALA A 294 20.53 9.36 8.96
C ALA A 294 20.08 10.79 8.60
N SER A 295 19.25 11.39 9.43
CA SER A 295 18.76 12.78 9.24
C SER A 295 19.87 13.84 9.39
N GLU A 296 20.97 13.48 10.08
CA GLU A 296 22.14 14.30 10.25
C GLU A 296 23.33 13.78 9.41
N THR A 297 24.41 14.55 9.36
CA THR A 297 25.68 14.21 8.68
C THR A 297 26.32 12.92 9.20
N VAL A 298 26.01 12.54 10.45
CA VAL A 298 26.48 11.31 11.08
C VAL A 298 25.30 10.44 11.43
N SER A 299 25.30 9.20 10.93
CA SER A 299 24.28 8.21 11.29
C SER A 299 24.28 7.91 12.77
N ARG A 300 23.13 8.03 13.43
CA ARG A 300 22.94 7.78 14.86
C ARG A 300 21.93 6.66 15.09
N PRO A 301 22.00 5.96 16.23
CA PRO A 301 20.90 5.09 16.65
C PRO A 301 19.69 5.92 17.03
N THR A 302 18.50 5.40 16.77
CA THR A 302 17.26 6.00 17.28
C THR A 302 17.19 5.89 18.80
N ASP A 303 16.66 6.89 19.49
CA ASP A 303 16.42 6.82 20.95
C ASP A 303 15.43 5.70 21.27
N ARG A 304 14.36 5.58 20.46
CA ARG A 304 13.38 4.52 20.55
C ARG A 304 13.95 3.21 20.01
N GLN A 305 13.63 2.11 20.69
CA GLN A 305 13.89 0.76 20.21
C GLN A 305 12.68 0.20 19.44
N TYR A 306 12.99 -0.59 18.42
CA TYR A 306 12.05 -1.32 17.58
C TYR A 306 12.20 -2.82 17.83
N TRP A 307 11.16 -3.59 17.58
CA TRP A 307 11.27 -5.03 17.51
C TRP A 307 11.93 -5.42 16.19
N LEU A 308 12.97 -6.24 16.25
CA LEU A 308 13.49 -7.01 15.12
C LEU A 308 13.04 -8.45 15.32
N ILE A 309 12.36 -9.00 14.32
CA ILE A 309 11.85 -10.36 14.33
C ILE A 309 12.53 -11.12 13.20
N VAL A 310 13.12 -12.28 13.51
CA VAL A 310 13.58 -13.23 12.51
C VAL A 310 12.61 -14.40 12.47
N ALA A 311 12.14 -14.73 11.27
CA ALA A 311 11.25 -15.84 11.01
C ALA A 311 11.96 -16.85 10.11
N ARG A 312 11.92 -18.13 10.48
CA ARG A 312 12.49 -19.24 9.71
C ARG A 312 11.40 -20.25 9.39
N ASN A 313 11.22 -20.56 8.11
CA ASN A 313 10.36 -21.66 7.71
C ASN A 313 11.13 -22.99 7.86
N PRO A 314 10.72 -23.92 8.75
CA PRO A 314 11.46 -25.16 8.97
C PRO A 314 11.43 -26.10 7.77
N ALA A 315 10.42 -26.02 6.89
CA ALA A 315 10.29 -26.87 5.70
C ALA A 315 11.12 -26.34 4.51
N THR A 316 10.98 -25.06 4.17
CA THR A 316 11.65 -24.45 3.01
C THR A 316 13.04 -23.90 3.31
N LYS A 317 13.38 -23.74 4.60
CA LYS A 317 14.59 -23.06 5.09
C LYS A 317 14.64 -21.56 4.77
N GLU A 318 13.58 -21.01 4.26
CA GLU A 318 13.45 -19.57 4.02
C GLU A 318 13.59 -18.79 5.33
N ILE A 319 14.32 -17.68 5.29
CA ILE A 319 14.48 -16.77 6.43
C ILE A 319 14.00 -15.39 6.01
N LYS A 320 13.14 -14.79 6.84
CA LYS A 320 12.63 -13.44 6.69
C LYS A 320 12.93 -12.63 7.93
N TYR A 321 13.08 -11.33 7.74
CA TYR A 321 13.32 -10.36 8.80
C TYR A 321 12.23 -9.32 8.79
N PHE A 322 11.71 -9.00 9.96
CA PHE A 322 10.67 -7.98 10.12
C PHE A 322 11.08 -6.99 11.20
N VAL A 323 10.65 -5.75 11.00
CA VAL A 323 10.71 -4.71 12.03
C VAL A 323 9.28 -4.37 12.46
N SER A 324 9.11 -4.00 13.73
CA SER A 324 7.86 -3.44 14.27
C SER A 324 8.18 -2.31 15.25
N ASN A 325 7.37 -1.26 15.21
CA ASN A 325 7.48 -0.12 16.11
C ASN A 325 6.59 -0.25 17.36
#